data_2b3303b6d3909c239625aa07d53b271d
#
_entry.id   2b3303b6d3909c239625aa07d53b271d
#
_cell.length_a   1.000
_cell.length_b   1.000
_cell.length_c   1.000
_cell.angle_alpha   90.00
_cell.angle_beta   90.00
_cell.angle_gamma   90.00
#
_symmetry.space_group_name_H-M   'P 1'
#
loop_
_entity.id
_entity.type
_entity.pdbx_description
1 polymer ?
#
loop_
_entity_poly.entity_id
_entity_poly.type
_entity_poly.pdbx_seq_one_letter_code
_entity_poly.pdbx_strand_id
1 'polypeptide(L)'
;LSPDEGGRVLELRYWGLVPRWSKDASGAARMINARSETAAEKPAFRDALRSRRCLVPMDGFYEWKQGQKRRGGAAKRPHHIQLEQGELFAVAGLYDSWRSAAGEDLESVTLLTRAACESLRGLHHRMPVVVAPSGYSAWLDDDVEGDERVLKAIDPALGRSLRPRPVSFRVNSVAHDDAACLAEPEEVQLSLLGDDEL
;
A
#
# COMPACT_ATOMS: atom_id res chain seq x y z
N LEU A 1 -12.91 -21.14 3.90
CA LEU A 1 -13.87 -21.16 2.78
C LEU A 1 -13.26 -22.04 1.71
N SER A 2 -13.98 -23.09 1.29
CA SER A 2 -13.50 -24.01 0.24
C SER A 2 -13.45 -23.30 -1.11
N PRO A 3 -12.42 -23.56 -1.94
CA PRO A 3 -12.30 -22.98 -3.29
C PRO A 3 -13.45 -23.37 -4.24
N ASP A 4 -14.21 -24.39 -3.92
CA ASP A 4 -15.19 -25.02 -4.83
C ASP A 4 -16.54 -24.29 -4.93
N GLU A 5 -16.76 -23.22 -4.17
CA GLU A 5 -18.04 -22.48 -4.19
C GLU A 5 -17.95 -21.07 -4.82
N GLY A 6 -16.91 -20.77 -5.58
CA GLY A 6 -16.75 -19.43 -6.22
C GLY A 6 -16.58 -18.29 -5.21
N GLY A 7 -16.26 -18.61 -3.95
CA GLY A 7 -16.05 -17.65 -2.88
C GLY A 7 -14.68 -16.99 -2.92
N ARG A 8 -14.58 -15.80 -2.32
CA ARG A 8 -13.30 -15.12 -2.11
C ARG A 8 -12.49 -15.83 -1.03
N VAL A 9 -11.19 -16.02 -1.26
CA VAL A 9 -10.26 -16.65 -0.31
C VAL A 9 -9.35 -15.58 0.29
N LEU A 10 -9.10 -15.67 1.61
CA LEU A 10 -8.11 -14.83 2.29
C LEU A 10 -6.80 -15.63 2.42
N GLU A 11 -5.72 -15.06 1.90
CA GLU A 11 -4.40 -15.68 1.89
C GLU A 11 -3.34 -14.74 2.46
N LEU A 12 -2.31 -15.30 3.11
CA LEU A 12 -1.12 -14.57 3.50
C LEU A 12 -0.10 -14.61 2.37
N ARG A 13 0.44 -13.42 2.02
CA ARG A 13 1.44 -13.29 0.96
C ARG A 13 2.61 -12.41 1.41
N TYR A 14 3.79 -12.69 0.91
CA TYR A 14 4.97 -11.86 1.15
C TYR A 14 4.80 -10.50 0.46
N TRP A 15 4.96 -9.40 1.19
CA TRP A 15 4.86 -8.05 0.63
C TRP A 15 6.17 -7.65 -0.05
N GLY A 16 6.15 -7.66 -1.37
CA GLY A 16 7.27 -7.44 -2.28
C GLY A 16 7.19 -8.45 -3.42
N LEU A 17 6.64 -8.03 -4.57
CA LEU A 17 6.35 -8.92 -5.69
C LEU A 17 7.63 -9.58 -6.22
N VAL A 18 7.59 -10.89 -6.36
CA VAL A 18 8.59 -11.66 -7.10
C VAL A 18 7.89 -12.23 -8.33
N PRO A 19 8.07 -11.63 -9.52
CA PRO A 19 7.50 -12.16 -10.75
C PRO A 19 7.95 -13.61 -10.99
N ARG A 20 7.05 -14.47 -11.48
CA ARG A 20 7.31 -15.92 -11.71
C ARG A 20 8.52 -16.22 -12.60
N TRP A 21 8.90 -15.27 -13.43
CA TRP A 21 10.07 -15.40 -14.33
C TRP A 21 11.38 -14.89 -13.70
N SER A 22 11.37 -14.39 -12.46
CA SER A 22 12.57 -13.89 -11.77
C SER A 22 13.56 -15.01 -11.49
N LYS A 23 14.85 -14.72 -11.61
CA LYS A 23 15.91 -15.68 -11.27
C LYS A 23 15.99 -15.95 -9.78
N ASP A 24 15.71 -14.91 -8.97
CA ASP A 24 15.75 -14.95 -7.50
C ASP A 24 14.80 -13.91 -6.90
N ALA A 25 14.66 -13.93 -5.57
CA ALA A 25 13.79 -13.04 -4.82
C ALA A 25 14.47 -11.73 -4.36
N SER A 26 15.73 -11.47 -4.73
CA SER A 26 16.49 -10.29 -4.23
C SER A 26 15.89 -8.95 -4.59
N GLY A 27 15.06 -8.91 -5.63
CA GLY A 27 14.33 -7.73 -6.08
C GLY A 27 13.08 -7.37 -5.27
N ALA A 28 12.58 -8.28 -4.43
CA ALA A 28 11.28 -8.17 -3.76
C ALA A 28 11.09 -6.84 -2.99
N ALA A 29 12.08 -6.44 -2.18
CA ALA A 29 12.01 -5.22 -1.38
C ALA A 29 11.84 -3.93 -2.21
N ARG A 30 12.18 -3.95 -3.50
CA ARG A 30 11.97 -2.82 -4.43
C ARG A 30 10.62 -2.88 -5.15
N MET A 31 9.89 -3.98 -4.98
CA MET A 31 8.59 -4.26 -5.65
C MET A 31 7.44 -4.33 -4.65
N ILE A 32 7.55 -3.64 -3.51
CA ILE A 32 6.46 -3.51 -2.53
C ILE A 32 5.31 -2.67 -3.08
N ASN A 33 5.60 -1.74 -4.01
CA ASN A 33 4.62 -0.87 -4.66
C ASN A 33 4.81 -0.83 -6.17
N ALA A 34 3.70 -0.77 -6.91
CA ALA A 34 3.63 -0.57 -8.35
C ALA A 34 2.84 0.70 -8.68
N ARG A 35 3.30 1.50 -9.63
CA ARG A 35 2.54 2.67 -10.09
C ARG A 35 1.41 2.24 -11.01
N SER A 36 0.18 2.58 -10.69
CA SER A 36 -0.99 2.24 -11.52
C SER A 36 -0.88 2.79 -12.95
N GLU A 37 -0.25 3.96 -13.10
CA GLU A 37 -0.07 4.63 -14.39
C GLU A 37 0.84 3.87 -15.38
N THR A 38 1.72 3.00 -14.86
CA THR A 38 2.69 2.27 -15.70
C THR A 38 2.66 0.76 -15.47
N ALA A 39 1.76 0.25 -14.63
CA ALA A 39 1.68 -1.17 -14.30
C ALA A 39 1.40 -2.04 -15.54
N ALA A 40 0.57 -1.54 -16.47
CA ALA A 40 0.25 -2.20 -17.73
C ALA A 40 1.45 -2.35 -18.69
N GLU A 41 2.43 -1.45 -18.59
CA GLU A 41 3.59 -1.42 -19.47
C GLU A 41 4.79 -2.20 -18.89
N LYS A 42 4.91 -2.22 -17.56
CA LYS A 42 6.07 -2.79 -16.87
C LYS A 42 6.03 -4.32 -16.87
N PRO A 43 7.08 -5.02 -17.39
CA PRO A 43 7.11 -6.48 -17.44
C PRO A 43 6.88 -7.17 -16.08
N ALA A 44 7.28 -6.52 -14.98
CA ALA A 44 7.10 -7.06 -13.64
C ALA A 44 5.63 -7.10 -13.19
N PHE A 45 4.76 -6.25 -13.74
CA PHE A 45 3.40 -6.04 -13.23
C PHE A 45 2.30 -6.32 -14.25
N ARG A 46 2.57 -6.14 -15.56
CA ARG A 46 1.55 -6.20 -16.61
C ARG A 46 0.76 -7.51 -16.65
N ASP A 47 1.44 -8.65 -16.49
CA ASP A 47 0.81 -9.95 -16.56
C ASP A 47 -0.01 -10.23 -15.28
N ALA A 48 0.47 -9.75 -14.11
CA ALA A 48 -0.28 -9.80 -12.87
C ALA A 48 -1.49 -8.87 -12.90
N LEU A 49 -1.38 -7.69 -13.52
CA LEU A 49 -2.51 -6.76 -13.67
C LEU A 49 -3.64 -7.36 -14.50
N ARG A 50 -3.34 -8.24 -15.48
CA ARG A 50 -4.35 -8.90 -16.33
C ARG A 50 -5.15 -9.96 -15.60
N SER A 51 -4.50 -10.81 -14.80
CA SER A 51 -5.13 -12.04 -14.30
C SER A 51 -4.82 -12.40 -12.85
N ARG A 52 -4.06 -11.60 -12.12
CA ARG A 52 -3.66 -11.87 -10.73
C ARG A 52 -3.83 -10.62 -9.87
N ARG A 53 -5.06 -10.17 -9.81
CA ARG A 53 -5.48 -9.03 -9.00
C ARG A 53 -6.03 -9.52 -7.67
N CYS A 54 -5.75 -8.76 -6.61
CA CYS A 54 -6.28 -9.02 -5.28
C CYS A 54 -6.67 -7.72 -4.58
N LEU A 55 -7.42 -7.84 -3.52
CA LEU A 55 -7.70 -6.77 -2.57
C LEU A 55 -6.87 -7.00 -1.31
N VAL A 56 -6.15 -6.00 -0.87
CA VAL A 56 -5.40 -6.03 0.39
C VAL A 56 -6.16 -5.21 1.42
N PRO A 57 -6.84 -5.87 2.41
CA PRO A 57 -7.55 -5.16 3.45
C PRO A 57 -6.58 -4.53 4.44
N MET A 58 -6.88 -3.30 4.89
CA MET A 58 -6.12 -2.59 5.90
C MET A 58 -7.01 -1.60 6.66
N ASP A 59 -6.60 -1.27 7.88
CA ASP A 59 -7.19 -0.22 8.71
C ASP A 59 -6.50 1.13 8.53
N GLY A 60 -5.30 1.14 7.97
CA GLY A 60 -4.52 2.33 7.68
C GLY A 60 -3.13 2.01 7.13
N PHE A 61 -2.36 3.04 6.89
CA PHE A 61 -0.96 2.94 6.48
C PHE A 61 -0.15 4.12 7.02
N TYR A 62 1.17 3.95 7.08
CA TYR A 62 2.07 5.00 7.55
C TYR A 62 2.70 5.75 6.39
N GLU A 63 2.85 7.06 6.57
CA GLU A 63 3.64 7.94 5.73
C GLU A 63 4.39 8.97 6.58
N TRP A 64 5.49 9.49 6.05
CA TRP A 64 6.35 10.40 6.78
C TRP A 64 6.39 11.77 6.13
N LYS A 65 5.86 12.77 6.84
CA LYS A 65 6.00 14.17 6.44
C LYS A 65 7.47 14.57 6.53
N GLN A 66 7.99 15.18 5.47
CA GLN A 66 9.34 15.70 5.45
C GLN A 66 9.39 16.97 6.34
N GLY A 67 10.20 16.95 7.40
CA GLY A 67 10.49 18.14 8.18
C GLY A 67 11.46 19.08 7.49
N GLN A 68 11.62 20.29 8.03
CA GLN A 68 12.61 21.25 7.54
C GLN A 68 14.04 20.73 7.71
N LYS A 69 14.90 20.99 6.72
CA LYS A 69 16.33 20.65 6.79
C LYS A 69 17.01 21.46 7.92
N ARG A 70 17.47 20.79 8.95
CA ARG A 70 18.29 21.38 10.03
C ARG A 70 19.72 20.81 10.01
N ARG A 71 20.63 21.43 10.76
CA ARG A 71 21.99 20.90 11.02
C ARG A 71 21.85 19.56 11.80
N GLY A 72 21.89 18.44 11.12
CA GLY A 72 21.64 17.10 11.70
C GLY A 72 20.67 16.25 10.88
N GLY A 73 20.10 16.78 9.81
CA GLY A 73 19.13 16.09 8.92
C GLY A 73 17.70 16.56 9.14
N ALA A 74 16.83 16.28 8.17
CA ALA A 74 15.40 16.55 8.31
C ALA A 74 14.76 15.42 9.14
N ALA A 75 14.24 15.72 10.31
CA ALA A 75 13.41 14.77 11.04
C ALA A 75 12.12 14.53 10.26
N LYS A 76 11.81 13.25 9.98
CA LYS A 76 10.57 12.86 9.30
C LYS A 76 9.52 12.58 10.37
N ARG A 77 8.38 13.24 10.28
CA ARG A 77 7.27 13.04 11.22
C ARG A 77 6.33 11.93 10.71
N PRO A 78 6.18 10.82 11.44
CA PRO A 78 5.29 9.75 11.05
C PRO A 78 3.83 10.16 11.20
N HIS A 79 3.01 9.74 10.24
CA HIS A 79 1.55 9.88 10.25
C HIS A 79 0.94 8.52 9.96
N HIS A 80 -0.14 8.20 10.67
CA HIS A 80 -1.03 7.12 10.31
C HIS A 80 -2.19 7.68 9.49
N ILE A 81 -2.48 7.07 8.34
CA ILE A 81 -3.52 7.49 7.42
C ILE A 81 -4.60 6.42 7.43
N GLN A 82 -5.82 6.79 7.80
CA GLN A 82 -6.99 5.91 7.89
C GLN A 82 -8.21 6.58 7.29
N LEU A 83 -9.30 5.84 7.11
CA LEU A 83 -10.60 6.45 6.83
C LEU A 83 -11.08 7.23 8.04
N GLU A 84 -11.93 8.24 7.82
CA GLU A 84 -12.34 9.21 8.84
C GLU A 84 -13.02 8.57 10.05
N GLN A 85 -13.74 7.47 9.86
CA GLN A 85 -14.43 6.73 10.94
C GLN A 85 -13.63 5.48 11.39
N GLY A 86 -12.42 5.27 10.87
CA GLY A 86 -11.56 4.14 11.25
C GLY A 86 -11.99 2.79 10.65
N GLU A 87 -12.83 2.80 9.61
CA GLU A 87 -13.27 1.55 8.96
C GLU A 87 -12.13 0.91 8.18
N LEU A 88 -12.25 -0.40 8.02
CA LEU A 88 -11.40 -1.15 7.08
C LEU A 88 -11.67 -0.71 5.64
N PHE A 89 -10.62 -0.64 4.86
CA PHE A 89 -10.68 -0.42 3.42
C PHE A 89 -9.79 -1.42 2.69
N ALA A 90 -9.99 -1.55 1.38
CA ALA A 90 -9.15 -2.41 0.58
C ALA A 90 -8.32 -1.59 -0.42
N VAL A 91 -7.09 -2.02 -0.60
CA VAL A 91 -6.15 -1.49 -1.59
C VAL A 91 -6.00 -2.47 -2.73
N ALA A 92 -5.95 -1.96 -3.96
CA ALA A 92 -5.68 -2.74 -5.14
C ALA A 92 -4.27 -3.34 -5.07
N GLY A 93 -4.19 -4.66 -5.16
CA GLY A 93 -2.95 -5.42 -5.15
C GLY A 93 -2.80 -6.29 -6.40
N LEU A 94 -1.56 -6.62 -6.72
CA LEU A 94 -1.20 -7.61 -7.72
C LEU A 94 -0.37 -8.69 -7.05
N TYR A 95 -0.62 -9.96 -7.39
CA TYR A 95 0.12 -11.07 -6.80
C TYR A 95 0.79 -11.93 -7.85
N ASP A 96 1.79 -12.68 -7.44
CA ASP A 96 2.42 -13.72 -8.26
C ASP A 96 2.94 -14.84 -7.37
N SER A 97 3.07 -16.03 -7.99
CA SER A 97 3.69 -17.22 -7.40
C SER A 97 5.02 -17.45 -8.11
N TRP A 98 6.09 -17.39 -7.36
CA TRP A 98 7.44 -17.65 -7.84
C TRP A 98 8.00 -18.92 -7.23
N ARG A 99 8.72 -19.71 -8.04
CA ARG A 99 9.36 -20.94 -7.58
C ARG A 99 10.86 -20.84 -7.70
N SER A 100 11.55 -21.10 -6.59
CA SER A 100 13.02 -21.10 -6.53
C SER A 100 13.63 -22.28 -7.31
N ALA A 101 14.90 -22.19 -7.64
CA ALA A 101 15.66 -23.30 -8.23
C ALA A 101 15.73 -24.53 -7.29
N ALA A 102 15.57 -24.35 -5.99
CA ALA A 102 15.47 -25.40 -4.98
C ALA A 102 14.07 -26.02 -4.87
N GLY A 103 13.08 -25.49 -5.61
CA GLY A 103 11.69 -25.98 -5.59
C GLY A 103 10.81 -25.35 -4.52
N GLU A 104 11.25 -24.29 -3.84
CA GLU A 104 10.46 -23.56 -2.84
C GLU A 104 9.55 -22.58 -3.52
N ASP A 105 8.29 -22.54 -3.11
CA ASP A 105 7.29 -21.61 -3.63
C ASP A 105 7.20 -20.35 -2.74
N LEU A 106 7.14 -19.19 -3.36
CA LEU A 106 6.93 -17.90 -2.70
C LEU A 106 5.73 -17.17 -3.30
N GLU A 107 4.68 -17.09 -2.51
CA GLU A 107 3.49 -16.29 -2.81
C GLU A 107 3.73 -14.83 -2.42
N SER A 108 3.66 -13.92 -3.38
CA SER A 108 4.04 -12.52 -3.17
C SER A 108 2.99 -11.54 -3.69
N VAL A 109 2.98 -10.33 -3.13
CA VAL A 109 2.02 -9.27 -3.47
C VAL A 109 2.72 -7.91 -3.55
N THR A 110 2.22 -7.04 -4.43
CA THR A 110 2.56 -5.61 -4.50
C THR A 110 1.30 -4.78 -4.41
N LEU A 111 1.40 -3.58 -3.82
CA LEU A 111 0.30 -2.63 -3.77
C LEU A 111 0.35 -1.68 -4.97
N LEU A 112 -0.80 -1.42 -5.59
CA LEU A 112 -0.90 -0.34 -6.57
C LEU A 112 -0.91 1.02 -5.85
N THR A 113 -0.16 1.96 -6.41
CA THR A 113 -0.14 3.34 -5.95
C THR A 113 -0.49 4.31 -7.08
N ARG A 114 -1.03 5.46 -6.72
CA ARG A 114 -1.39 6.57 -7.63
C ARG A 114 -0.92 7.90 -7.08
N ALA A 115 -1.10 8.98 -7.84
CA ALA A 115 -0.89 10.33 -7.33
C ALA A 115 -1.77 10.59 -6.09
N ALA A 116 -1.19 11.22 -5.07
CA ALA A 116 -1.89 11.53 -3.83
C ALA A 116 -3.05 12.50 -4.07
N CYS A 117 -4.16 12.28 -3.35
CA CYS A 117 -5.26 13.21 -3.28
C CYS A 117 -4.86 14.49 -2.53
N GLU A 118 -5.71 15.51 -2.58
CA GLU A 118 -5.41 16.84 -2.01
C GLU A 118 -5.07 16.77 -0.52
N SER A 119 -5.81 15.98 0.27
CA SER A 119 -5.59 15.82 1.72
C SER A 119 -4.25 15.19 2.09
N LEU A 120 -3.63 14.43 1.18
CA LEU A 120 -2.35 13.74 1.42
C LEU A 120 -1.17 14.36 0.68
N ARG A 121 -1.42 15.29 -0.25
CA ARG A 121 -0.37 15.87 -1.10
C ARG A 121 0.71 16.60 -0.32
N GLY A 122 0.35 17.21 0.81
CA GLY A 122 1.29 17.87 1.74
C GLY A 122 2.15 16.89 2.56
N LEU A 123 1.77 15.60 2.59
CA LEU A 123 2.47 14.56 3.31
C LEU A 123 3.38 13.74 2.38
N HIS A 124 2.79 13.20 1.30
CA HIS A 124 3.51 12.43 0.29
C HIS A 124 2.88 12.62 -1.09
N HIS A 125 3.66 12.48 -2.16
CA HIS A 125 3.18 12.66 -3.54
C HIS A 125 2.44 11.43 -4.10
N ARG A 126 2.50 10.28 -3.41
CA ARG A 126 1.82 9.03 -3.78
C ARG A 126 0.91 8.56 -2.66
N MET A 127 -0.09 7.76 -3.00
CA MET A 127 -0.97 7.06 -2.08
C MET A 127 -1.34 5.68 -2.64
N PRO A 128 -1.72 4.70 -1.81
CA PRO A 128 -2.30 3.46 -2.27
C PRO A 128 -3.56 3.69 -3.12
N VAL A 129 -3.83 2.79 -4.05
CA VAL A 129 -5.07 2.79 -4.81
C VAL A 129 -6.16 2.13 -3.97
N VAL A 130 -6.96 2.94 -3.28
CA VAL A 130 -8.09 2.46 -2.49
C VAL A 130 -9.23 2.09 -3.43
N VAL A 131 -9.80 0.89 -3.22
CA VAL A 131 -10.93 0.37 -4.00
C VAL A 131 -12.20 0.48 -3.15
N ALA A 132 -13.22 1.14 -3.69
CA ALA A 132 -14.52 1.20 -3.03
C ALA A 132 -15.20 -0.18 -3.04
N PRO A 133 -16.04 -0.53 -2.04
CA PRO A 133 -16.77 -1.81 -2.03
C PRO A 133 -17.55 -2.10 -3.31
N SER A 134 -18.13 -1.08 -3.93
CA SER A 134 -18.81 -1.18 -5.23
C SER A 134 -17.89 -1.59 -6.40
N GLY A 135 -16.59 -1.37 -6.27
CA GLY A 135 -15.56 -1.72 -7.27
C GLY A 135 -14.92 -3.09 -7.07
N TYR A 136 -15.17 -3.78 -5.94
CA TYR A 136 -14.48 -5.04 -5.61
C TYR A 136 -14.69 -6.13 -6.65
N SER A 137 -15.93 -6.32 -7.10
CA SER A 137 -16.23 -7.34 -8.12
C SER A 137 -15.54 -7.04 -9.45
N ALA A 138 -15.62 -5.78 -9.91
CA ALA A 138 -14.95 -5.37 -11.13
C ALA A 138 -13.42 -5.45 -11.06
N TRP A 139 -12.83 -5.21 -9.87
CA TRP A 139 -11.40 -5.36 -9.66
C TRP A 139 -10.94 -6.81 -9.68
N LEU A 140 -11.74 -7.72 -9.12
CA LEU A 140 -11.42 -9.15 -8.97
C LEU A 140 -11.88 -10.02 -10.15
N ASP A 141 -12.61 -9.44 -11.11
CA ASP A 141 -13.15 -10.15 -12.26
C ASP A 141 -12.05 -10.38 -13.31
N ASP A 142 -11.64 -11.63 -13.48
CA ASP A 142 -10.58 -12.02 -14.41
C ASP A 142 -11.02 -11.94 -15.89
N ASP A 143 -12.34 -11.92 -16.17
CA ASP A 143 -12.89 -11.79 -17.51
C ASP A 143 -12.86 -10.35 -18.04
N VAL A 144 -12.56 -9.38 -17.20
CA VAL A 144 -12.40 -7.98 -17.61
C VAL A 144 -11.04 -7.80 -18.28
N GLU A 145 -11.00 -7.98 -19.59
CA GLU A 145 -9.83 -7.62 -20.41
C GLU A 145 -9.67 -6.10 -20.50
N GLY A 146 -8.49 -5.63 -20.19
CA GLY A 146 -8.07 -4.27 -20.45
C GLY A 146 -7.67 -3.50 -19.21
N ASP A 147 -6.39 -3.28 -19.13
CA ASP A 147 -5.67 -2.58 -18.04
C ASP A 147 -6.30 -1.24 -17.66
N GLU A 148 -6.81 -0.48 -18.64
CA GLU A 148 -7.45 0.81 -18.40
C GLU A 148 -8.86 0.71 -17.81
N ARG A 149 -9.65 -0.32 -18.15
CA ARG A 149 -11.03 -0.47 -17.65
C ARG A 149 -11.02 -0.83 -16.18
N VAL A 150 -10.11 -1.71 -15.80
CA VAL A 150 -9.93 -2.13 -14.40
C VAL A 150 -9.47 -0.96 -13.52
N LEU A 151 -8.54 -0.15 -14.02
CA LEU A 151 -8.07 1.03 -13.30
C LEU A 151 -9.12 2.16 -13.25
N LYS A 152 -10.03 2.25 -14.23
CA LYS A 152 -11.15 3.18 -14.23
C LYS A 152 -12.28 2.78 -13.28
N ALA A 153 -12.45 1.48 -13.00
CA ALA A 153 -13.45 0.99 -12.04
C ALA A 153 -13.11 1.36 -10.58
N ILE A 154 -11.90 1.85 -10.32
CA ILE A 154 -11.47 2.28 -9.00
C ILE A 154 -12.03 3.68 -8.73
N ASP A 155 -13.03 3.78 -7.85
CA ASP A 155 -13.58 5.07 -7.45
C ASP A 155 -12.53 5.91 -6.71
N PRO A 156 -12.12 7.08 -7.26
CA PRO A 156 -11.18 7.96 -6.58
C PRO A 156 -11.79 8.66 -5.35
N ALA A 157 -13.12 8.58 -5.15
CA ALA A 157 -13.79 9.30 -4.07
C ALA A 157 -13.38 8.80 -2.69
N LEU A 158 -13.24 7.49 -2.51
CA LEU A 158 -12.87 6.91 -1.21
C LEU A 158 -11.49 7.38 -0.73
N GLY A 159 -10.55 7.59 -1.66
CA GLY A 159 -9.24 8.15 -1.33
C GLY A 159 -9.29 9.55 -0.73
N ARG A 160 -10.36 10.32 -0.99
CA ARG A 160 -10.55 11.67 -0.41
C ARG A 160 -11.00 11.64 1.04
N SER A 161 -11.52 10.52 1.51
CA SER A 161 -11.91 10.30 2.91
C SER A 161 -10.76 9.89 3.82
N LEU A 162 -9.55 9.73 3.27
CA LEU A 162 -8.36 9.43 4.03
C LEU A 162 -7.91 10.65 4.84
N ARG A 163 -7.61 10.44 6.12
CA ARG A 163 -7.17 11.45 7.08
C ARG A 163 -5.83 11.09 7.67
N PRO A 164 -4.80 11.91 7.50
CA PRO A 164 -3.52 11.75 8.18
C PRO A 164 -3.63 12.23 9.62
N ARG A 165 -3.11 11.43 10.56
CA ARG A 165 -2.97 11.75 11.97
C ARG A 165 -1.51 11.56 12.39
N PRO A 166 -0.84 12.55 13.00
CA PRO A 166 0.50 12.36 13.57
C PRO A 166 0.50 11.23 14.59
N VAL A 167 1.57 10.43 14.60
CA VAL A 167 1.71 9.32 15.55
C VAL A 167 3.11 9.31 16.17
N SER A 168 3.28 8.47 17.20
CA SER A 168 4.54 8.29 17.90
C SER A 168 5.68 7.91 16.96
N PHE A 169 6.86 8.45 17.22
CA PHE A 169 8.11 8.08 16.54
C PHE A 169 8.53 6.62 16.79
N ARG A 170 7.83 5.92 17.68
CA ARG A 170 8.01 4.50 17.94
C ARG A 170 7.91 3.67 16.65
N VAL A 171 7.02 4.04 15.73
CA VAL A 171 6.85 3.37 14.42
C VAL A 171 8.07 3.45 13.51
N ASN A 172 9.05 4.32 13.79
CA ASN A 172 10.28 4.41 12.99
C ASN A 172 11.21 3.19 13.15
N SER A 173 10.98 2.35 14.12
CA SER A 173 11.74 1.11 14.33
C SER A 173 10.87 -0.10 14.01
N VAL A 174 11.33 -0.94 13.10
CA VAL A 174 10.69 -2.22 12.74
C VAL A 174 10.67 -3.24 13.90
N ALA A 175 11.38 -2.97 14.99
CA ALA A 175 11.32 -3.79 16.20
C ALA A 175 10.04 -3.55 17.02
N HIS A 176 9.27 -2.50 16.68
CA HIS A 176 8.02 -2.17 17.35
C HIS A 176 6.85 -2.49 16.44
N ASP A 177 6.01 -3.41 16.90
CA ASP A 177 4.77 -3.83 16.26
C ASP A 177 3.69 -3.95 17.35
N ASP A 178 3.30 -2.80 17.93
CA ASP A 178 2.33 -2.71 19.02
C ASP A 178 1.46 -1.44 18.91
N ALA A 179 0.36 -1.40 19.65
CA ALA A 179 -0.59 -0.29 19.64
C ALA A 179 0.04 1.08 20.02
N ALA A 180 1.17 1.11 20.72
CA ALA A 180 1.86 2.35 21.06
C ALA A 180 2.48 3.05 19.84
N CYS A 181 2.62 2.35 18.71
CA CYS A 181 2.99 2.95 17.43
C CYS A 181 1.92 3.96 16.94
N LEU A 182 0.66 3.76 17.32
CA LEU A 182 -0.48 4.63 16.98
C LEU A 182 -0.76 5.71 18.04
N ALA A 183 -0.01 5.75 19.14
CA ALA A 183 -0.17 6.78 20.15
C ALA A 183 0.12 8.19 19.58
N GLU A 184 -0.43 9.22 20.20
CA GLU A 184 -0.07 10.60 19.88
C GLU A 184 1.43 10.83 20.16
N PRO A 185 2.10 11.66 19.36
CA PRO A 185 3.49 12.00 19.63
C PRO A 185 3.60 12.75 20.97
N GLU A 186 4.59 12.39 21.77
CA GLU A 186 4.89 13.10 23.02
C GLU A 186 5.37 14.55 22.72
N GLU A 187 5.06 15.51 23.59
CA GLU A 187 5.47 16.93 23.45
C GLU A 187 6.99 17.08 23.27
N VAL A 188 7.79 16.28 23.96
CA VAL A 188 9.25 16.25 23.80
C VAL A 188 9.65 15.87 22.39
N GLN A 189 8.90 14.99 21.74
CA GLN A 189 9.15 14.59 20.33
C GLN A 189 8.77 15.71 19.36
N LEU A 190 7.78 16.53 19.70
CA LEU A 190 7.35 17.68 18.91
C LEU A 190 8.36 18.84 19.01
N SER A 191 8.90 19.11 20.18
CA SER A 191 9.89 20.19 20.39
C SER A 191 11.18 19.97 19.59
N LEU A 192 11.53 18.73 19.28
CA LEU A 192 12.68 18.42 18.43
C LEU A 192 12.44 18.82 16.95
N LEU A 193 11.20 19.06 16.55
CA LEU A 193 10.81 19.47 15.20
C LEU A 193 10.73 21.00 15.01
N GLY A 194 10.69 21.79 16.11
CA GLY A 194 10.58 23.25 16.15
C GLY A 194 9.14 23.77 16.06
N ASP A 195 8.92 24.97 16.65
CA ASP A 195 7.61 25.59 16.89
C ASP A 195 6.85 26.09 15.65
N ASP A 196 7.36 25.90 14.43
CA ASP A 196 6.81 26.48 13.21
C ASP A 196 5.71 25.62 12.53
N GLU A 197 5.17 24.60 13.21
CA GLU A 197 4.19 23.66 12.63
C GLU A 197 2.95 23.40 13.53
N LEU A 198 2.57 24.34 14.41
CA LEU A 198 1.29 24.31 15.12
C LEU A 198 0.21 25.11 14.40
#